data_fffb5d666c1fe9441227c3e7883e9f7a
#
_entry.id   fffb5d666c1fe9441227c3e7883e9f7a
#
_cell.length_a   1.000
_cell.length_b   1.000
_cell.length_c   1.000
_cell.angle_alpha   90.00
_cell.angle_beta   90.00
_cell.angle_gamma   90.00
#
_symmetry.space_group_name_H-M   'P 1'
#
loop_
_entity.id
_entity.type
_entity.pdbx_description
1 polymer ?
#
loop_
_entity_poly.entity_id
_entity_poly.type
_entity_poly.pdbx_seq_one_letter_code
_entity_poly.pdbx_strand_id
1 'polypeptide(L)'
;MNASQQATLMRIPMRTLSRQTRYALEGVDDILVYKVAMTTRFRGVTRREGLLLHGHAGWGEAAPFWNYDDAESSRWLAAALESARRFPPVPRRKYVPVNVTIPVIAPEDAYERVKASGGCATAKIKVAEPGVSISRDCARIAAVADALRQTVGGQATIRLDANGAWEVDEARAAIPALVEAAGVVPIEYVEQPCLTVDELAQVRRSVDVPIAADE
;
A
#
# COMPACT_ATOMS: atom_id res chain seq x y z
N MET A 1 -23.63 12.89 -2.21
CA MET A 1 -22.66 12.13 -3.05
C MET A 1 -22.60 12.84 -4.39
N ASN A 2 -21.50 13.53 -4.67
CA ASN A 2 -21.31 14.26 -5.93
C ASN A 2 -21.11 13.29 -7.09
N ALA A 3 -21.67 13.61 -8.27
CA ALA A 3 -21.57 12.83 -9.50
C ALA A 3 -20.13 12.52 -10.00
N SER A 4 -19.11 13.12 -9.37
CA SER A 4 -17.69 12.90 -9.67
C SER A 4 -17.07 11.65 -9.00
N GLN A 5 -17.81 10.93 -8.18
CA GLN A 5 -17.33 9.75 -7.42
C GLN A 5 -17.86 8.42 -7.95
N GLN A 6 -18.48 8.39 -9.14
CA GLN A 6 -19.01 7.15 -9.70
C GLN A 6 -17.85 6.28 -10.25
N ALA A 7 -17.78 5.04 -9.77
CA ALA A 7 -16.96 4.01 -10.40
C ALA A 7 -17.49 3.73 -11.82
N THR A 8 -16.60 3.68 -12.78
CA THR A 8 -16.93 3.29 -14.15
C THR A 8 -16.42 1.88 -14.39
N LEU A 9 -17.26 1.03 -14.97
CA LEU A 9 -16.90 -0.33 -15.35
C LEU A 9 -17.32 -0.54 -16.82
N MET A 10 -16.38 -0.94 -17.66
CA MET A 10 -16.62 -1.15 -19.09
C MET A 10 -16.11 -2.52 -19.51
N ARG A 11 -16.98 -3.33 -20.14
CA ARG A 11 -16.59 -4.62 -20.72
C ARG A 11 -15.89 -4.41 -22.06
N ILE A 12 -14.77 -5.11 -22.26
CA ILE A 12 -14.09 -5.20 -23.56
C ILE A 12 -14.49 -6.50 -24.25
N PRO A 13 -15.19 -6.44 -25.39
CA PRO A 13 -15.56 -7.66 -26.11
C PRO A 13 -14.31 -8.36 -26.64
N MET A 14 -14.12 -9.64 -26.36
CA MET A 14 -12.98 -10.44 -26.82
C MET A 14 -12.79 -10.40 -28.35
N ARG A 15 -13.89 -10.29 -29.11
CA ARG A 15 -13.87 -10.19 -30.59
C ARG A 15 -13.17 -8.94 -31.12
N THR A 16 -13.07 -7.88 -30.33
CA THR A 16 -12.40 -6.62 -30.73
C THR A 16 -10.88 -6.67 -30.57
N LEU A 17 -10.37 -7.67 -29.88
CA LEU A 17 -8.95 -7.84 -29.62
C LEU A 17 -8.25 -8.50 -30.82
N SER A 18 -6.96 -8.16 -31.01
CA SER A 18 -6.11 -8.82 -32.00
C SER A 18 -5.99 -10.33 -31.72
N ARG A 19 -5.64 -11.11 -32.76
CA ARG A 19 -5.37 -12.55 -32.59
C ARG A 19 -4.27 -12.81 -31.58
N GLN A 20 -3.22 -12.02 -31.61
CA GLN A 20 -2.09 -12.13 -30.68
C GLN A 20 -2.50 -11.85 -29.23
N THR A 21 -3.31 -10.78 -29.01
CA THR A 21 -3.83 -10.45 -27.67
C THR A 21 -4.75 -11.56 -27.14
N ARG A 22 -5.63 -12.09 -27.98
CA ARG A 22 -6.51 -13.22 -27.57
C ARG A 22 -5.71 -14.46 -27.20
N TYR A 23 -4.63 -14.74 -27.91
CA TYR A 23 -3.73 -15.85 -27.58
C TYR A 23 -3.05 -15.64 -26.21
N ALA A 24 -2.55 -14.44 -25.94
CA ALA A 24 -1.97 -14.09 -24.65
C ALA A 24 -2.99 -14.17 -23.48
N LEU A 25 -4.27 -13.95 -23.78
CA LEU A 25 -5.39 -14.01 -22.83
C LEU A 25 -6.14 -15.36 -22.87
N GLU A 26 -5.54 -16.43 -23.39
CA GLU A 26 -6.15 -17.76 -23.38
C GLU A 26 -6.56 -18.16 -21.96
N GLY A 27 -7.80 -18.67 -21.79
CA GLY A 27 -8.40 -19.01 -20.49
C GLY A 27 -8.99 -17.82 -19.73
N VAL A 28 -9.09 -16.65 -20.37
CA VAL A 28 -9.87 -15.50 -19.89
C VAL A 28 -11.17 -15.42 -20.68
N ASP A 29 -12.30 -15.42 -19.97
CA ASP A 29 -13.64 -15.39 -20.54
C ASP A 29 -14.19 -13.96 -20.64
N ASP A 30 -13.78 -13.07 -19.72
CA ASP A 30 -14.31 -11.72 -19.64
C ASP A 30 -13.22 -10.72 -19.23
N ILE A 31 -13.29 -9.52 -19.80
CA ILE A 31 -12.37 -8.41 -19.51
C ILE A 31 -13.19 -7.16 -19.20
N LEU A 32 -12.94 -6.61 -18.02
CA LEU A 32 -13.52 -5.34 -17.61
C LEU A 32 -12.42 -4.32 -17.38
N VAL A 33 -12.61 -3.10 -17.87
CA VAL A 33 -11.81 -1.92 -17.49
C VAL A 33 -12.57 -1.20 -16.39
N TYR A 34 -11.89 -0.87 -15.32
CA TYR A 34 -12.50 -0.08 -14.27
C TYR A 34 -11.76 1.23 -14.02
N LYS A 35 -12.50 2.19 -13.48
CA LYS A 35 -11.99 3.47 -13.00
C LYS A 35 -12.76 3.87 -11.75
N VAL A 36 -12.03 4.07 -10.66
CA VAL A 36 -12.60 4.42 -9.35
C VAL A 36 -11.93 5.69 -8.83
N ALA A 37 -12.74 6.68 -8.47
CA ALA A 37 -12.26 7.86 -7.76
C ALA A 37 -11.88 7.48 -6.33
N MET A 38 -10.74 7.96 -5.86
CA MET A 38 -10.30 7.76 -4.48
C MET A 38 -10.81 8.89 -3.60
N THR A 39 -11.23 8.55 -2.39
CA THR A 39 -11.65 9.55 -1.37
C THR A 39 -10.46 10.25 -0.73
N THR A 40 -9.29 9.63 -0.78
CA THR A 40 -8.04 10.15 -0.23
C THR A 40 -6.95 10.01 -1.29
N ARG A 41 -6.15 11.06 -1.50
CA ARG A 41 -4.96 10.98 -2.36
C ARG A 41 -3.96 10.00 -1.74
N PHE A 42 -3.40 9.11 -2.57
CA PHE A 42 -2.43 8.12 -2.14
C PHE A 42 -1.38 7.89 -3.23
N ARG A 43 -0.09 7.94 -2.89
CA ARG A 43 1.04 7.90 -3.86
C ARG A 43 0.85 8.87 -5.04
N GLY A 44 0.35 10.06 -4.78
CA GLY A 44 0.10 11.08 -5.80
C GLY A 44 -1.14 10.87 -6.67
N VAL A 45 -1.81 9.71 -6.60
CA VAL A 45 -2.99 9.40 -7.43
C VAL A 45 -4.30 9.72 -6.69
N THR A 46 -5.29 10.15 -7.47
CA THR A 46 -6.67 10.43 -7.01
C THR A 46 -7.70 9.49 -7.63
N ARG A 47 -7.24 8.60 -8.51
CA ARG A 47 -8.07 7.58 -9.20
C ARG A 47 -7.28 6.30 -9.33
N ARG A 48 -7.96 5.16 -9.18
CA ARG A 48 -7.42 3.85 -9.56
C ARG A 48 -8.10 3.39 -10.83
N GLU A 49 -7.31 2.91 -11.75
CA GLU A 49 -7.74 2.36 -13.03
C GLU A 49 -7.02 1.03 -13.24
N GLY A 50 -7.68 0.09 -13.86
CA GLY A 50 -7.10 -1.22 -14.09
C GLY A 50 -8.00 -2.13 -14.92
N LEU A 51 -7.52 -3.34 -15.10
CA LEU A 51 -8.22 -4.43 -15.76
C LEU A 51 -8.66 -5.46 -14.72
N LEU A 52 -9.87 -5.97 -14.88
CA LEU A 52 -10.33 -7.19 -14.22
C LEU A 52 -10.45 -8.26 -15.30
N LEU A 53 -9.80 -9.39 -15.05
CA LEU A 53 -9.81 -10.57 -15.93
C LEU A 53 -10.57 -11.69 -15.24
N HIS A 54 -11.61 -12.24 -15.87
CA HIS A 54 -12.33 -13.40 -15.37
C HIS A 54 -11.95 -14.64 -16.14
N GLY A 55 -11.69 -15.72 -15.43
CA GLY A 55 -11.45 -17.05 -16.00
C GLY A 55 -12.06 -18.13 -15.11
N HIS A 56 -11.78 -19.38 -15.42
CA HIS A 56 -12.38 -20.52 -14.71
C HIS A 56 -12.04 -20.60 -13.20
N ALA A 57 -10.95 -19.97 -12.75
CA ALA A 57 -10.55 -19.96 -11.35
C ALA A 57 -11.09 -18.72 -10.57
N GLY A 58 -11.61 -17.71 -11.28
CA GLY A 58 -12.15 -16.51 -10.69
C GLY A 58 -11.66 -15.22 -11.34
N TRP A 59 -11.58 -14.16 -10.54
CA TRP A 59 -11.14 -12.83 -10.98
C TRP A 59 -9.68 -12.58 -10.67
N GLY A 60 -8.97 -11.96 -11.62
CA GLY A 60 -7.67 -11.39 -11.43
C GLY A 60 -7.66 -9.89 -11.74
N GLU A 61 -6.84 -9.10 -11.05
CA GLU A 61 -6.73 -7.66 -11.24
C GLU A 61 -5.33 -7.28 -11.73
N ALA A 62 -5.26 -6.46 -12.77
CA ALA A 62 -4.04 -5.79 -13.22
C ALA A 62 -4.24 -4.28 -13.14
N ALA A 63 -3.61 -3.64 -12.16
CA ALA A 63 -3.72 -2.20 -11.93
C ALA A 63 -2.34 -1.56 -11.66
N PRO A 64 -1.38 -1.65 -12.61
CA PRO A 64 -0.09 -1.00 -12.47
C PRO A 64 -0.27 0.52 -12.34
N PHE A 65 0.71 1.20 -11.76
CA PHE A 65 0.74 2.65 -11.78
C PHE A 65 1.13 3.16 -13.17
N TRP A 66 0.64 4.33 -13.56
CA TRP A 66 0.86 4.90 -14.89
C TRP A 66 2.31 5.30 -15.21
N ASN A 67 3.16 5.40 -14.19
CA ASN A 67 4.59 5.68 -14.34
C ASN A 67 5.44 4.41 -14.49
N TYR A 68 4.85 3.22 -14.42
CA TYR A 68 5.54 1.96 -14.63
C TYR A 68 5.72 1.70 -16.12
N ASP A 69 6.87 1.16 -16.50
CA ASP A 69 7.13 0.75 -17.87
C ASP A 69 6.41 -0.57 -18.23
N ASP A 70 6.56 -1.01 -19.48
CA ASP A 70 5.91 -2.23 -19.97
C ASP A 70 6.43 -3.49 -19.26
N ALA A 71 7.72 -3.54 -18.91
CA ALA A 71 8.32 -4.68 -18.24
C ALA A 71 7.78 -4.85 -16.82
N GLU A 72 7.69 -3.75 -16.08
CA GLU A 72 7.10 -3.73 -14.75
C GLU A 72 5.59 -4.02 -14.79
N SER A 73 4.86 -3.34 -15.66
CA SER A 73 3.41 -3.54 -15.85
C SER A 73 3.05 -4.96 -16.27
N SER A 74 3.93 -5.65 -17.01
CA SER A 74 3.71 -7.04 -17.44
C SER A 74 3.60 -8.01 -16.27
N ARG A 75 4.27 -7.75 -15.15
CA ARG A 75 4.19 -8.57 -13.92
C ARG A 75 2.81 -8.49 -13.28
N TRP A 76 2.20 -7.30 -13.32
CA TRP A 76 0.82 -7.07 -12.85
C TRP A 76 -0.18 -7.85 -13.69
N LEU A 77 -0.01 -7.84 -15.02
CA LEU A 77 -0.83 -8.63 -15.93
C LEU A 77 -0.63 -10.14 -15.70
N ALA A 78 0.61 -10.59 -15.50
CA ALA A 78 0.91 -11.99 -15.21
C ALA A 78 0.21 -12.48 -13.92
N ALA A 79 0.23 -11.67 -12.85
CA ALA A 79 -0.45 -11.99 -11.59
C ALA A 79 -1.97 -12.05 -11.77
N ALA A 80 -2.55 -11.12 -12.55
CA ALA A 80 -3.99 -11.15 -12.87
C ALA A 80 -4.38 -12.39 -13.67
N LEU A 81 -3.57 -12.78 -14.66
CA LEU A 81 -3.78 -13.99 -15.45
C LEU A 81 -3.66 -15.26 -14.60
N GLU A 82 -2.69 -15.30 -13.70
CA GLU A 82 -2.54 -16.42 -12.76
C GLU A 82 -3.79 -16.56 -11.88
N SER A 83 -4.28 -15.47 -11.30
CA SER A 83 -5.49 -15.46 -10.45
C SER A 83 -6.75 -15.88 -11.22
N ALA A 84 -6.87 -15.49 -12.50
CA ALA A 84 -8.01 -15.89 -13.34
C ALA A 84 -7.96 -17.36 -13.77
N ARG A 85 -6.74 -17.94 -13.88
CA ARG A 85 -6.52 -19.28 -14.46
C ARG A 85 -6.24 -20.37 -13.44
N ARG A 86 -5.86 -20.01 -12.22
CA ARG A 86 -5.43 -20.98 -11.19
C ARG A 86 -6.16 -20.74 -9.89
N PHE A 87 -6.71 -21.80 -9.34
CA PHE A 87 -7.26 -21.74 -7.99
C PHE A 87 -6.15 -21.41 -6.99
N PRO A 88 -6.43 -20.55 -6.00
CA PRO A 88 -5.47 -20.26 -4.94
C PRO A 88 -5.13 -21.54 -4.15
N PRO A 89 -3.94 -21.62 -3.56
CA PRO A 89 -3.60 -22.72 -2.67
C PRO A 89 -4.58 -22.78 -1.48
N VAL A 90 -4.79 -23.98 -0.96
CA VAL A 90 -5.63 -24.14 0.24
C VAL A 90 -5.04 -23.33 1.39
N PRO A 91 -5.81 -22.41 2.00
CA PRO A 91 -5.31 -21.57 3.06
C PRO A 91 -4.95 -22.41 4.30
N ARG A 92 -3.75 -22.18 4.83
CA ARG A 92 -3.29 -22.81 6.07
C ARG A 92 -3.85 -22.14 7.34
N ARG A 93 -4.34 -20.92 7.21
CA ARG A 93 -4.89 -20.08 8.28
C ARG A 93 -6.29 -19.63 7.91
N LYS A 94 -7.16 -19.54 8.90
CA LYS A 94 -8.51 -19.00 8.71
C LYS A 94 -8.54 -17.47 8.75
N TYR A 95 -7.61 -16.86 9.47
CA TYR A 95 -7.52 -15.42 9.68
C TYR A 95 -6.08 -14.95 9.52
N VAL A 96 -5.90 -13.77 8.95
CA VAL A 96 -4.63 -13.04 8.85
C VAL A 96 -4.87 -11.66 9.43
N PRO A 97 -4.11 -11.25 10.49
CA PRO A 97 -4.19 -9.89 11.00
C PRO A 97 -3.83 -8.87 9.92
N VAL A 98 -4.58 -7.78 9.87
CA VAL A 98 -4.34 -6.68 8.93
C VAL A 98 -4.02 -5.40 9.68
N ASN A 99 -3.36 -4.46 9.02
CA ASN A 99 -3.15 -3.11 9.56
C ASN A 99 -4.14 -2.10 8.95
N VAL A 100 -4.38 -1.02 9.67
CA VAL A 100 -4.95 0.19 9.06
C VAL A 100 -3.84 1.01 8.43
N THR A 101 -4.04 1.47 7.20
CA THR A 101 -3.09 2.36 6.51
C THR A 101 -3.46 3.82 6.75
N ILE A 102 -2.48 4.59 7.22
CA ILE A 102 -2.58 6.02 7.49
C ILE A 102 -1.79 6.76 6.41
N PRO A 103 -2.45 7.42 5.45
CA PRO A 103 -1.78 8.26 4.46
C PRO A 103 -1.27 9.56 5.11
N VAL A 104 -0.66 10.43 4.30
CA VAL A 104 -0.19 11.74 4.76
C VAL A 104 -1.38 12.68 4.92
N ILE A 105 -1.98 12.67 6.11
CA ILE A 105 -3.13 13.47 6.53
C ILE A 105 -2.83 14.20 7.84
N ALA A 106 -3.74 15.08 8.29
CA ALA A 106 -3.60 15.76 9.58
C ALA A 106 -3.60 14.76 10.75
N PRO A 107 -2.93 15.07 11.86
CA PRO A 107 -2.88 14.18 13.03
C PRO A 107 -4.26 13.80 13.57
N GLU A 108 -5.20 14.72 13.57
CA GLU A 108 -6.59 14.53 14.02
C GLU A 108 -7.32 13.51 13.14
N ASP A 109 -7.17 13.64 11.82
CA ASP A 109 -7.76 12.70 10.84
C ASP A 109 -7.12 11.31 10.96
N ALA A 110 -5.81 11.24 11.23
CA ALA A 110 -5.09 10.00 11.45
C ALA A 110 -5.58 9.27 12.70
N TYR A 111 -5.79 10.02 13.80
CA TYR A 111 -6.39 9.50 15.02
C TYR A 111 -7.77 8.89 14.77
N GLU A 112 -8.67 9.63 14.13
CA GLU A 112 -10.03 9.17 13.81
C GLU A 112 -10.02 7.95 12.88
N ARG A 113 -9.08 7.90 11.93
CA ARG A 113 -8.94 6.74 11.03
C ARG A 113 -8.56 5.46 11.77
N VAL A 114 -7.71 5.54 12.78
CA VAL A 114 -7.41 4.40 13.66
C VAL A 114 -8.66 3.99 14.45
N LYS A 115 -9.38 4.93 15.03
CA LYS A 115 -10.63 4.66 15.78
C LYS A 115 -11.68 3.97 14.91
N ALA A 116 -11.77 4.35 13.64
CA ALA A 116 -12.71 3.78 12.67
C ALA A 116 -12.24 2.44 12.05
N SER A 117 -11.05 1.94 12.40
CA SER A 117 -10.46 0.74 11.77
C SER A 117 -11.10 -0.59 12.17
N GLY A 118 -12.05 -0.58 13.11
CA GLY A 118 -12.66 -1.80 13.61
C GLY A 118 -11.74 -2.63 14.54
N GLY A 119 -10.75 -1.97 15.16
CA GLY A 119 -9.86 -2.61 16.14
C GLY A 119 -8.58 -3.20 15.55
N CYS A 120 -8.09 -2.69 14.43
CA CYS A 120 -6.75 -3.02 13.93
C CYS A 120 -5.71 -2.71 15.01
N ALA A 121 -4.90 -3.71 15.39
CA ALA A 121 -3.85 -3.55 16.38
C ALA A 121 -2.59 -2.89 15.80
N THR A 122 -2.44 -2.89 14.48
CA THR A 122 -1.29 -2.32 13.77
C THR A 122 -1.75 -1.18 12.87
N ALA A 123 -1.00 -0.08 12.87
CA ALA A 123 -1.13 0.99 11.88
C ALA A 123 0.13 1.09 11.01
N LYS A 124 -0.02 1.11 9.68
CA LYS A 124 1.05 1.43 8.73
C LYS A 124 0.94 2.90 8.34
N ILE A 125 1.93 3.71 8.67
CA ILE A 125 1.91 5.17 8.52
C ILE A 125 2.85 5.58 7.39
N LYS A 126 2.34 6.30 6.39
CA LYS A 126 3.16 6.91 5.35
C LYS A 126 3.90 8.12 5.91
N VAL A 127 5.21 8.16 5.67
CA VAL A 127 6.12 9.23 6.10
C VAL A 127 6.97 9.71 4.92
N ALA A 128 7.73 10.78 5.11
CA ALA A 128 8.70 11.29 4.13
C ALA A 128 8.09 11.78 2.80
N GLU A 129 6.79 12.14 2.76
CA GLU A 129 6.23 12.70 1.53
C GLU A 129 6.91 14.06 1.21
N PRO A 130 7.33 14.30 -0.04
CA PRO A 130 7.98 15.54 -0.43
C PRO A 130 7.20 16.79 0.01
N GLY A 131 7.90 17.72 0.66
CA GLY A 131 7.31 18.94 1.21
C GLY A 131 6.66 18.79 2.59
N VAL A 132 6.68 17.62 3.19
CA VAL A 132 6.23 17.38 4.57
C VAL A 132 7.43 17.35 5.50
N SER A 133 7.40 18.15 6.56
CA SER A 133 8.47 18.16 7.56
C SER A 133 8.42 16.95 8.48
N ILE A 134 9.56 16.55 8.99
CA ILE A 134 9.67 15.47 9.98
C ILE A 134 8.79 15.74 11.23
N SER A 135 8.67 16.99 11.65
CA SER A 135 7.81 17.35 12.80
C SER A 135 6.32 17.07 12.55
N ARG A 136 5.84 17.18 11.31
CA ARG A 136 4.46 16.81 10.94
C ARG A 136 4.28 15.30 10.94
N ASP A 137 5.28 14.55 10.50
CA ASP A 137 5.28 13.08 10.57
C ASP A 137 5.27 12.63 12.04
N CYS A 138 6.12 13.22 12.89
CA CYS A 138 6.12 12.97 14.33
C CYS A 138 4.75 13.24 14.97
N ALA A 139 4.12 14.37 14.67
CA ALA A 139 2.80 14.71 15.21
C ALA A 139 1.73 13.69 14.79
N ARG A 140 1.75 13.24 13.53
CA ARG A 140 0.86 12.21 13.02
C ARG A 140 1.10 10.87 13.70
N ILE A 141 2.36 10.45 13.88
CA ILE A 141 2.72 9.22 14.58
C ILE A 141 2.25 9.25 16.02
N ALA A 142 2.46 10.35 16.74
CA ALA A 142 2.00 10.51 18.12
C ALA A 142 0.48 10.36 18.25
N ALA A 143 -0.29 10.98 17.33
CA ALA A 143 -1.75 10.86 17.31
C ALA A 143 -2.20 9.42 17.02
N VAL A 144 -1.55 8.72 16.09
CA VAL A 144 -1.83 7.31 15.80
C VAL A 144 -1.50 6.42 16.99
N ALA A 145 -0.35 6.63 17.64
CA ALA A 145 0.05 5.88 18.83
C ALA A 145 -0.95 6.05 19.97
N ASP A 146 -1.44 7.26 20.21
CA ASP A 146 -2.46 7.52 21.22
C ASP A 146 -3.78 6.83 20.88
N ALA A 147 -4.25 6.93 19.64
CA ALA A 147 -5.46 6.24 19.18
C ALA A 147 -5.38 4.72 19.32
N LEU A 148 -4.25 4.12 18.93
CA LEU A 148 -4.02 2.67 19.07
C LEU A 148 -4.03 2.25 20.54
N ARG A 149 -3.34 2.97 21.43
CA ARG A 149 -3.34 2.68 22.87
C ARG A 149 -4.74 2.70 23.48
N GLN A 150 -5.56 3.66 23.07
CA GLN A 150 -6.95 3.76 23.54
C GLN A 150 -7.86 2.67 22.96
N THR A 151 -7.53 2.14 21.77
CA THR A 151 -8.38 1.17 21.07
C THR A 151 -8.03 -0.27 21.41
N VAL A 152 -6.72 -0.62 21.43
CA VAL A 152 -6.24 -2.01 21.57
C VAL A 152 -5.22 -2.19 22.70
N GLY A 153 -4.87 -1.11 23.40
CA GLY A 153 -3.99 -1.16 24.57
C GLY A 153 -2.58 -1.70 24.24
N GLY A 154 -2.11 -2.66 25.01
CA GLY A 154 -0.77 -3.22 24.89
C GLY A 154 -0.51 -4.07 23.64
N GLN A 155 -1.50 -4.28 22.77
CA GLN A 155 -1.32 -4.97 21.49
C GLN A 155 -0.96 -4.00 20.34
N ALA A 156 -0.91 -2.69 20.63
CA ALA A 156 -0.62 -1.65 19.64
C ALA A 156 0.77 -1.79 19.03
N THR A 157 0.87 -1.73 17.71
CA THR A 157 2.13 -1.66 16.96
C THR A 157 2.03 -0.65 15.80
N ILE A 158 3.17 -0.10 15.37
CA ILE A 158 3.27 0.82 14.25
C ILE A 158 4.26 0.27 13.23
N ARG A 159 3.95 0.47 11.95
CA ARG A 159 4.85 0.32 10.80
C ARG A 159 5.00 1.68 10.15
N LEU A 160 6.22 2.04 9.77
CA LEU A 160 6.47 3.27 9.01
C LEU A 160 6.83 2.89 7.58
N ASP A 161 6.41 3.70 6.62
CA ASP A 161 6.68 3.43 5.21
C ASP A 161 7.05 4.76 4.52
N ALA A 162 8.30 4.84 4.10
CA ALA A 162 8.88 6.03 3.46
C ALA A 162 8.91 5.95 1.92
N ASN A 163 8.59 4.80 1.32
CA ASN A 163 8.58 4.58 -0.13
C ASN A 163 9.87 5.06 -0.84
N GLY A 164 11.04 4.83 -0.23
CA GLY A 164 12.33 5.17 -0.80
C GLY A 164 12.66 6.66 -0.84
N ALA A 165 11.99 7.49 -0.04
CA ALA A 165 12.07 8.94 -0.16
C ALA A 165 13.31 9.57 0.46
N TRP A 166 14.07 8.84 1.30
CA TRP A 166 15.25 9.38 1.98
C TRP A 166 16.56 8.90 1.38
N GLU A 167 17.56 9.80 1.45
CA GLU A 167 18.96 9.39 1.40
C GLU A 167 19.37 8.74 2.74
N VAL A 168 20.47 7.98 2.76
CA VAL A 168 20.93 7.23 3.96
C VAL A 168 21.07 8.11 5.19
N ASP A 169 21.68 9.30 5.06
CA ASP A 169 21.90 10.20 6.18
C ASP A 169 20.61 10.86 6.67
N GLU A 170 19.68 11.14 5.76
CA GLU A 170 18.34 11.60 6.11
C GLU A 170 17.57 10.54 6.89
N ALA A 171 17.58 9.29 6.43
CA ALA A 171 16.95 8.18 7.12
C ALA A 171 17.52 7.97 8.54
N ARG A 172 18.86 8.06 8.69
CA ARG A 172 19.55 7.98 10.00
C ARG A 172 19.13 9.06 10.96
N ALA A 173 18.91 10.28 10.47
CA ALA A 173 18.46 11.40 11.28
C ALA A 173 16.95 11.32 11.60
N ALA A 174 16.13 10.92 10.64
CA ALA A 174 14.67 10.90 10.76
C ALA A 174 14.15 9.76 11.66
N ILE A 175 14.65 8.54 11.45
CA ILE A 175 14.11 7.35 12.11
C ILE A 175 14.10 7.44 13.64
N PRO A 176 15.18 7.87 14.34
CA PRO A 176 15.14 8.01 15.79
C PRO A 176 14.04 8.97 16.28
N ALA A 177 13.83 10.10 15.60
CA ALA A 177 12.80 11.07 15.96
C ALA A 177 11.38 10.49 15.80
N LEU A 178 11.15 9.69 14.75
CA LEU A 178 9.87 9.01 14.51
C LEU A 178 9.61 7.90 15.56
N VAL A 179 10.66 7.18 15.97
CA VAL A 179 10.58 6.19 17.06
C VAL A 179 10.23 6.87 18.38
N GLU A 180 10.88 7.99 18.69
CA GLU A 180 10.56 8.78 19.89
C GLU A 180 9.10 9.28 19.87
N ALA A 181 8.61 9.73 18.73
CA ALA A 181 7.22 10.20 18.57
C ALA A 181 6.17 9.10 18.82
N ALA A 182 6.49 7.85 18.56
CA ALA A 182 5.61 6.71 18.85
C ALA A 182 5.51 6.40 20.36
N GLY A 183 6.41 6.93 21.16
CA GLY A 183 6.44 6.76 22.64
C GLY A 183 6.55 5.29 23.04
N VAL A 184 5.56 4.79 23.76
CA VAL A 184 5.56 3.41 24.25
C VAL A 184 5.00 2.39 23.24
N VAL A 185 4.47 2.83 22.12
CA VAL A 185 3.99 1.95 21.05
C VAL A 185 5.17 1.51 20.19
N PRO A 186 5.50 0.22 20.11
CA PRO A 186 6.66 -0.24 19.36
C PRO A 186 6.48 -0.02 17.86
N ILE A 187 7.55 0.39 17.19
CA ILE A 187 7.66 0.36 15.74
C ILE A 187 8.18 -1.02 15.33
N GLU A 188 7.36 -1.76 14.61
CA GLU A 188 7.66 -3.12 14.16
C GLU A 188 8.78 -3.11 13.11
N TYR A 189 8.72 -2.16 12.16
CA TYR A 189 9.76 -1.90 11.17
C TYR A 189 9.56 -0.55 10.47
N VAL A 190 10.63 -0.09 9.80
CA VAL A 190 10.57 0.99 8.82
C VAL A 190 10.74 0.37 7.43
N GLU A 191 9.73 0.53 6.58
CA GLU A 191 9.68 -0.01 5.23
C GLU A 191 10.26 0.99 4.25
N GLN A 192 11.11 0.50 3.38
CA GLN A 192 11.74 1.20 2.26
C GLN A 192 12.16 2.64 2.60
N PRO A 193 13.06 2.84 3.59
CA PRO A 193 13.55 4.18 3.89
C PRO A 193 14.32 4.81 2.72
N CYS A 194 15.10 4.03 1.98
CA CYS A 194 15.91 4.46 0.84
C CYS A 194 15.59 3.61 -0.39
N LEU A 195 16.08 4.01 -1.58
CA LEU A 195 15.73 3.37 -2.84
C LEU A 195 16.36 1.99 -3.05
N THR A 196 17.63 1.81 -2.68
CA THR A 196 18.41 0.61 -3.04
C THR A 196 18.61 -0.32 -1.85
N VAL A 197 18.77 -1.62 -2.13
CA VAL A 197 19.08 -2.63 -1.10
C VAL A 197 20.37 -2.32 -0.34
N ASP A 198 21.38 -1.76 -1.02
CA ASP A 198 22.64 -1.37 -0.39
C ASP A 198 22.46 -0.23 0.60
N GLU A 199 21.62 0.76 0.27
CA GLU A 199 21.26 1.86 1.17
C GLU A 199 20.44 1.34 2.35
N LEU A 200 19.44 0.46 2.12
CA LEU A 200 18.69 -0.20 3.18
C LEU A 200 19.63 -0.93 4.15
N ALA A 201 20.63 -1.64 3.63
CA ALA A 201 21.62 -2.32 4.45
C ALA A 201 22.51 -1.34 5.26
N GLN A 202 22.80 -0.14 4.74
CA GLN A 202 23.51 0.91 5.48
C GLN A 202 22.66 1.48 6.61
N VAL A 203 21.38 1.81 6.34
CA VAL A 203 20.44 2.29 7.35
C VAL A 203 20.25 1.25 8.45
N ARG A 204 20.00 -0.01 8.09
CA ARG A 204 19.81 -1.12 9.04
C ARG A 204 20.96 -1.27 10.04
N ARG A 205 22.21 -0.99 9.63
CA ARG A 205 23.38 -1.06 10.55
C ARG A 205 23.49 0.13 11.50
N SER A 206 22.69 1.17 11.31
CA SER A 206 22.80 2.44 12.06
C SER A 206 21.57 2.77 12.92
N VAL A 207 20.52 1.96 12.87
CA VAL A 207 19.30 2.15 13.66
C VAL A 207 18.91 0.86 14.38
N ASP A 208 18.24 0.98 15.51
CA ASP A 208 17.83 -0.18 16.33
C ASP A 208 16.50 -0.80 15.84
N VAL A 209 15.71 -0.06 15.05
CA VAL A 209 14.44 -0.56 14.50
C VAL A 209 14.69 -1.41 13.25
N PRO A 210 13.95 -2.52 13.06
CA PRO A 210 14.07 -3.34 11.85
C PRO A 210 13.75 -2.55 10.56
N ILE A 211 14.44 -2.90 9.47
CA ILE A 211 14.21 -2.34 8.13
C ILE A 211 13.61 -3.42 7.24
N ALA A 212 12.54 -3.07 6.52
CA ALA A 212 11.90 -3.92 5.52
C ALA A 212 12.12 -3.36 4.11
N ALA A 213 12.33 -4.24 3.13
CA ALA A 213 12.35 -3.92 1.71
C ALA A 213 10.98 -4.19 1.09
N ASP A 214 10.51 -3.33 0.18
CA ASP A 214 9.24 -3.44 -0.56
C ASP A 214 9.48 -3.29 -2.08
N GLU A 215 9.96 -2.15 -2.54
CA GLU A 215 10.21 -1.84 -3.95
C GLU A 215 11.47 -2.49 -4.54
#